data_ff0d16f16c6c3b6db9dc0b3ab29a6807
#
_entry.id   ff0d16f16c6c3b6db9dc0b3ab29a6807
#
_cell.length_a   1.000
_cell.length_b   1.000
_cell.length_c   1.000
_cell.angle_alpha   90.00
_cell.angle_beta   90.00
_cell.angle_gamma   90.00
#
_symmetry.space_group_name_H-M   'P 1'
#
loop_
_entity.id
_entity.type
_entity.pdbx_description
1 polymer ?
#
loop_
_entity_poly.entity_id
_entity_poly.type
_entity_poly.pdbx_seq_one_letter_code
_entity_poly.pdbx_strand_id
1 'polypeptide(L)'
;MNKYIITHEKIKMQNREEQDFIVSALYNQGKKMIEVSLTPPDEDSLLGNIYIGRVENVVQNIRAAFVKISPEQTCYLSLDDLKNAHFTKKLSARKEIVAGDELLVQVEREALKTKEPAVTANLSFAGKYAVLTSGNRRLGISSKLNKEQKAHYKELLHEFDTESYGLIIRTNAASVADETLIAEIRSLEQEWSQMRENVCHKTCYSVLKKARPTYLEDVKNQREGSVSEIITDDRGLFETICMDYGIHPKQFMTNGSVPVPVDQFQVPTISGTADSLTLTYYHDPMLTLSSLYSVKSSLEKAFREQIWLKSGASIVLQHTEALTVIDVNSGKNIIKKEMRENLLRINLEAAKEIAYQLRLRNISGIIIIDFINLLAKEDEAVLLKEFRTYLKDDPVKTDLIDMTRLGLVEVTRKKIKKSLRDSLKMN
;
A
#
# COMPACT_ATOMS: atom_id res chain seq x y z
N MET A 1 9.32 9.48 -16.81
CA MET A 1 9.11 8.46 -15.77
C MET A 1 8.78 9.16 -14.46
N ASN A 2 8.11 8.48 -13.52
CA ASN A 2 7.76 9.08 -12.23
C ASN A 2 8.97 9.09 -11.29
N LYS A 3 8.92 9.97 -10.27
CA LYS A 3 9.93 10.08 -9.21
C LYS A 3 9.29 9.88 -7.86
N TYR A 4 10.00 9.20 -6.98
CA TYR A 4 9.59 9.01 -5.60
C TYR A 4 10.37 9.96 -4.69
N ILE A 5 9.68 10.80 -3.95
CA ILE A 5 10.28 11.77 -3.02
C ILE A 5 10.02 11.28 -1.60
N ILE A 6 11.07 11.12 -0.81
CA ILE A 6 10.98 10.72 0.60
C ILE A 6 11.69 11.77 1.42
N THR A 7 10.96 12.49 2.29
CA THR A 7 11.49 13.60 3.07
C THR A 7 10.75 13.74 4.39
N HIS A 8 11.33 14.43 5.35
CA HIS A 8 10.67 14.80 6.60
C HIS A 8 9.85 16.07 6.44
N GLU A 9 8.62 16.05 6.96
CA GLU A 9 7.73 17.21 7.00
C GLU A 9 7.03 17.34 8.35
N LYS A 10 7.03 18.56 8.86
CA LYS A 10 6.22 18.92 10.01
C LYS A 10 4.84 19.38 9.54
N ILE A 11 3.81 18.65 9.95
CA ILE A 11 2.43 18.88 9.52
C ILE A 11 1.63 19.38 10.72
N LYS A 12 1.06 20.58 10.58
CA LYS A 12 0.16 21.18 11.57
C LYS A 12 -1.29 20.98 11.10
N MET A 13 -2.08 20.28 11.88
CA MET A 13 -3.52 20.17 11.66
C MET A 13 -4.27 21.24 12.46
N GLN A 14 -5.47 21.61 11.98
CA GLN A 14 -6.37 22.48 12.74
C GLN A 14 -6.59 21.89 14.14
N ASN A 15 -6.27 22.67 15.20
CA ASN A 15 -6.42 22.32 16.61
C ASN A 15 -5.52 21.21 17.16
N ARG A 16 -4.36 20.90 16.52
CA ARG A 16 -3.35 19.96 17.03
C ARG A 16 -1.96 20.57 17.00
N GLU A 17 -1.07 20.01 17.81
CA GLU A 17 0.37 20.32 17.75
C GLU A 17 0.95 19.87 16.40
N GLU A 18 2.02 20.52 16.00
CA GLU A 18 2.78 20.16 14.81
C GLU A 18 3.47 18.81 15.03
N GLN A 19 3.25 17.86 14.14
CA GLN A 19 3.83 16.51 14.21
C GLN A 19 4.78 16.29 13.05
N ASP A 20 5.87 15.59 13.29
CA ASP A 20 6.84 15.19 12.28
C ASP A 20 6.39 13.90 11.56
N PHE A 21 6.56 13.85 10.24
CA PHE A 21 6.24 12.69 9.41
C PHE A 21 7.31 12.47 8.36
N ILE A 22 7.63 11.20 8.10
CA ILE A 22 8.26 10.78 6.86
C ILE A 22 7.18 10.81 5.79
N VAL A 23 7.33 11.72 4.84
CA VAL A 23 6.45 11.84 3.68
C VAL A 23 7.05 11.04 2.55
N SER A 24 6.35 10.03 2.05
CA SER A 24 6.71 9.34 0.82
C SER A 24 5.69 9.69 -0.26
N ALA A 25 6.13 10.31 -1.33
CA ALA A 25 5.26 10.86 -2.37
C ALA A 25 5.73 10.49 -3.78
N LEU A 26 4.81 10.00 -4.60
CA LEU A 26 5.04 9.71 -6.01
C LEU A 26 4.66 10.91 -6.86
N TYR A 27 5.59 11.37 -7.67
CA TYR A 27 5.42 12.49 -8.61
C TYR A 27 5.47 12.00 -10.05
N ASN A 28 4.56 12.49 -10.88
CA ASN A 28 4.62 12.25 -12.32
C ASN A 28 5.65 13.17 -13.00
N GLN A 29 5.86 12.98 -14.32
CA GLN A 29 6.78 13.80 -15.12
C GLN A 29 6.46 15.29 -15.07
N GLY A 30 5.19 15.65 -14.90
CA GLY A 30 4.72 17.05 -14.75
C GLY A 30 4.89 17.62 -13.33
N LYS A 31 5.67 16.96 -12.46
CA LYS A 31 5.84 17.33 -11.04
C LYS A 31 4.52 17.44 -10.26
N LYS A 32 3.48 16.71 -10.67
CA LYS A 32 2.23 16.58 -9.92
C LYS A 32 2.33 15.37 -9.00
N MET A 33 2.06 15.56 -7.71
CA MET A 33 1.98 14.49 -6.72
C MET A 33 0.76 13.60 -7.04
N ILE A 34 0.95 12.30 -7.23
CA ILE A 34 -0.11 11.34 -7.60
C ILE A 34 -0.42 10.31 -6.54
N GLU A 35 0.51 10.06 -5.62
CA GLU A 35 0.31 9.27 -4.42
C GLU A 35 1.08 9.89 -3.27
N VAL A 36 0.60 9.75 -2.03
CA VAL A 36 1.32 10.16 -0.84
C VAL A 36 0.96 9.30 0.35
N SER A 37 1.96 8.99 1.16
CA SER A 37 1.83 8.33 2.46
C SER A 37 2.55 9.14 3.53
N LEU A 38 2.00 9.12 4.74
CA LEU A 38 2.59 9.73 5.91
C LEU A 38 2.91 8.63 6.92
N THR A 39 4.15 8.57 7.36
CA THR A 39 4.63 7.62 8.36
C THR A 39 5.25 8.41 9.50
N PRO A 40 4.78 8.28 10.74
CA PRO A 40 5.48 8.88 11.89
C PRO A 40 6.91 8.34 11.96
N PRO A 41 7.93 9.16 12.30
CA PRO A 41 9.33 8.71 12.35
C PRO A 41 9.57 7.58 13.35
N ASP A 42 8.84 7.62 14.47
CA ASP A 42 8.93 6.65 15.58
C ASP A 42 7.84 5.56 15.48
N GLU A 43 7.21 5.39 14.32
CA GLU A 43 6.16 4.39 14.17
C GLU A 43 6.75 2.97 14.22
N ASP A 44 6.68 2.35 15.40
CA ASP A 44 6.76 0.90 15.55
C ASP A 44 5.44 0.27 15.05
N SER A 45 5.15 0.45 13.76
CA SER A 45 3.99 -0.22 13.15
C SER A 45 4.13 -1.72 13.36
N LEU A 46 3.13 -2.30 14.00
CA LEU A 46 3.08 -3.74 14.18
C LEU A 46 2.70 -4.46 12.90
N LEU A 47 2.10 -3.76 11.93
CA LEU A 47 1.54 -4.33 10.72
C LEU A 47 2.58 -5.10 9.91
N GLY A 48 2.30 -6.37 9.65
CA GLY A 48 3.18 -7.26 8.90
C GLY A 48 4.30 -7.89 9.71
N ASN A 49 4.55 -7.46 10.95
CA ASN A 49 5.52 -8.09 11.85
C ASN A 49 5.09 -9.53 12.18
N ILE A 50 6.06 -10.42 12.29
CA ILE A 50 5.85 -11.83 12.65
C ILE A 50 6.40 -12.07 14.05
N TYR A 51 5.58 -12.70 14.90
CA TYR A 51 5.87 -12.97 16.30
C TYR A 51 5.65 -14.45 16.65
N ILE A 52 6.27 -14.89 17.74
CA ILE A 52 5.80 -16.06 18.48
C ILE A 52 4.76 -15.56 19.47
N GLY A 53 3.49 -15.78 19.15
CA GLY A 53 2.36 -15.37 19.99
C GLY A 53 1.93 -16.50 20.92
N ARG A 54 1.42 -16.13 22.10
CA ARG A 54 0.85 -17.06 23.08
C ARG A 54 -0.66 -16.87 23.20
N VAL A 55 -1.39 -17.95 23.07
CA VAL A 55 -2.84 -17.96 23.25
C VAL A 55 -3.19 -17.67 24.71
N GLU A 56 -3.94 -16.61 24.94
CA GLU A 56 -4.44 -16.23 26.28
C GLU A 56 -5.81 -16.82 26.53
N ASN A 57 -6.70 -16.73 25.54
CA ASN A 57 -8.08 -17.20 25.66
C ASN A 57 -8.62 -17.65 24.29
N VAL A 58 -9.57 -18.58 24.31
CA VAL A 58 -10.30 -19.07 23.13
C VAL A 58 -11.80 -18.90 23.35
N VAL A 59 -12.45 -18.16 22.45
CA VAL A 59 -13.88 -17.85 22.50
C VAL A 59 -14.60 -18.51 21.34
N GLN A 60 -15.14 -19.68 21.57
CA GLN A 60 -15.78 -20.51 20.53
C GLN A 60 -17.00 -19.83 19.88
N ASN A 61 -17.79 -19.08 20.64
CA ASN A 61 -19.02 -18.44 20.15
C ASN A 61 -18.76 -17.47 19.00
N ILE A 62 -17.60 -16.82 18.97
CA ILE A 62 -17.20 -15.88 17.91
C ILE A 62 -16.09 -16.47 17.02
N ARG A 63 -15.77 -17.76 17.18
CA ARG A 63 -14.72 -18.48 16.45
C ARG A 63 -13.39 -17.71 16.45
N ALA A 64 -12.96 -17.28 17.63
CA ALA A 64 -11.76 -16.48 17.80
C ALA A 64 -10.89 -16.95 18.96
N ALA A 65 -9.61 -16.65 18.87
CA ALA A 65 -8.66 -16.70 19.96
C ALA A 65 -8.06 -15.32 20.20
N PHE A 66 -7.70 -15.04 21.44
CA PHE A 66 -6.92 -13.87 21.80
C PHE A 66 -5.48 -14.31 22.04
N VAL A 67 -4.56 -13.70 21.29
CA VAL A 67 -3.14 -14.08 21.26
C VAL A 67 -2.30 -12.89 21.68
N LYS A 68 -1.48 -13.07 22.71
CA LYS A 68 -0.47 -12.07 23.12
C LYS A 68 0.75 -12.16 22.22
N ILE A 69 1.18 -11.03 21.68
CA ILE A 69 2.44 -10.87 20.93
C ILE A 69 3.52 -10.19 21.77
N SER A 70 3.12 -9.55 22.88
CA SER A 70 3.97 -9.06 23.96
C SER A 70 3.19 -9.14 25.27
N PRO A 71 3.81 -8.93 26.45
CA PRO A 71 3.09 -8.92 27.72
C PRO A 71 1.92 -7.93 27.76
N GLU A 72 2.01 -6.85 27.02
CA GLU A 72 1.06 -5.72 27.02
C GLU A 72 0.09 -5.74 25.83
N GLN A 73 0.45 -6.45 24.72
CA GLN A 73 -0.32 -6.40 23.49
C GLN A 73 -1.05 -7.70 23.22
N THR A 74 -2.37 -7.68 23.36
CA THR A 74 -3.28 -8.75 22.94
C THR A 74 -3.80 -8.48 21.53
N CYS A 75 -3.95 -9.52 20.72
CA CYS A 75 -4.43 -9.48 19.34
C CYS A 75 -5.55 -10.48 19.13
N TYR A 76 -6.47 -10.15 18.23
CA TYR A 76 -7.52 -11.05 17.75
C TYR A 76 -6.99 -12.00 16.68
N LEU A 77 -7.25 -13.29 16.80
CA LEU A 77 -6.95 -14.34 15.82
C LEU A 77 -8.23 -15.09 15.45
N SER A 78 -8.57 -15.15 14.18
CA SER A 78 -9.67 -16.00 13.70
C SER A 78 -9.31 -17.48 13.79
N LEU A 79 -10.19 -18.32 14.31
CA LEU A 79 -9.99 -19.79 14.32
C LEU A 79 -9.98 -20.37 12.90
N ASP A 80 -10.54 -19.68 11.92
CA ASP A 80 -10.53 -20.11 10.51
C ASP A 80 -9.13 -20.00 9.89
N ASP A 81 -8.26 -19.14 10.44
CA ASP A 81 -6.87 -18.96 9.99
C ASP A 81 -5.89 -20.00 10.55
N LEU A 82 -6.35 -20.89 11.43
CA LEU A 82 -5.50 -21.92 12.06
C LEU A 82 -5.18 -23.10 11.14
N LYS A 83 -5.75 -23.15 9.95
CA LYS A 83 -5.44 -24.22 9.00
C LYS A 83 -3.95 -24.13 8.60
N ASN A 84 -3.20 -25.18 8.91
CA ASN A 84 -1.75 -25.26 8.72
C ASN A 84 -0.94 -24.25 9.56
N ALA A 85 -1.48 -23.76 10.69
CA ALA A 85 -0.74 -22.91 11.61
C ALA A 85 0.52 -23.60 12.13
N HIS A 86 1.61 -22.84 12.27
CA HIS A 86 2.87 -23.35 12.81
C HIS A 86 2.92 -23.12 14.31
N PHE A 87 2.74 -24.20 15.08
CA PHE A 87 2.86 -24.18 16.54
C PHE A 87 4.31 -24.41 16.96
N THR A 88 4.83 -23.53 17.82
CA THR A 88 6.13 -23.71 18.48
C THR A 88 6.02 -24.50 19.76
N LYS A 89 4.86 -24.40 20.43
CA LYS A 89 4.53 -25.17 21.61
C LYS A 89 3.03 -25.48 21.61
N LYS A 90 2.68 -26.76 21.79
CA LYS A 90 1.30 -27.21 21.87
C LYS A 90 1.08 -28.00 23.15
N LEU A 91 0.15 -27.54 23.98
CA LEU A 91 -0.13 -28.14 25.29
C LEU A 91 -1.09 -29.30 25.20
N SER A 92 -1.92 -29.37 24.18
CA SER A 92 -2.90 -30.44 23.97
C SER A 92 -2.56 -31.28 22.75
N ALA A 93 -2.68 -32.58 22.83
CA ALA A 93 -2.58 -33.50 21.70
C ALA A 93 -3.77 -33.37 20.72
N ARG A 94 -4.85 -32.65 21.10
CA ARG A 94 -6.01 -32.40 20.26
C ARG A 94 -5.68 -31.37 19.18
N LYS A 95 -6.39 -31.45 18.06
CA LYS A 95 -6.25 -30.43 16.96
C LYS A 95 -6.67 -29.03 17.37
N GLU A 96 -7.52 -28.90 18.37
CA GLU A 96 -8.05 -27.62 18.86
C GLU A 96 -6.96 -26.81 19.56
N ILE A 97 -7.02 -25.50 19.37
CA ILE A 97 -6.15 -24.56 20.06
C ILE A 97 -6.64 -24.33 21.49
N VAL A 98 -5.72 -24.25 22.44
CA VAL A 98 -6.01 -24.01 23.85
C VAL A 98 -5.18 -22.88 24.41
N ALA A 99 -5.63 -22.31 25.53
CA ALA A 99 -4.86 -21.29 26.25
C ALA A 99 -3.47 -21.85 26.66
N GLY A 100 -2.43 -21.06 26.44
CA GLY A 100 -1.04 -21.43 26.65
C GLY A 100 -0.32 -22.05 25.45
N ASP A 101 -1.02 -22.39 24.36
CA ASP A 101 -0.39 -22.77 23.09
C ASP A 101 0.41 -21.57 22.54
N GLU A 102 1.55 -21.87 21.90
CA GLU A 102 2.39 -20.87 21.26
C GLU A 102 2.49 -21.17 19.75
N LEU A 103 2.32 -20.13 18.92
CA LEU A 103 2.31 -20.28 17.47
C LEU A 103 2.86 -19.03 16.77
N LEU A 104 3.28 -19.20 15.52
CA LEU A 104 3.67 -18.08 14.69
C LEU A 104 2.44 -17.30 14.25
N VAL A 105 2.48 -15.99 14.44
CA VAL A 105 1.42 -15.08 14.03
C VAL A 105 2.00 -13.84 13.35
N GLN A 106 1.30 -13.35 12.36
CA GLN A 106 1.61 -12.10 11.65
C GLN A 106 0.52 -11.08 11.89
N VAL A 107 0.89 -9.84 12.18
CA VAL A 107 -0.10 -8.75 12.35
C VAL A 107 -0.67 -8.38 10.97
N GLU A 108 -1.97 -8.61 10.80
CA GLU A 108 -2.71 -8.32 9.57
C GLU A 108 -3.41 -6.96 9.60
N ARG A 109 -3.83 -6.51 10.78
CA ARG A 109 -4.49 -5.22 10.98
C ARG A 109 -4.07 -4.61 12.30
N GLU A 110 -3.80 -3.32 12.29
CA GLU A 110 -3.57 -2.56 13.52
C GLU A 110 -4.87 -2.31 14.30
N ALA A 111 -4.72 -1.92 15.55
CA ALA A 111 -5.84 -1.49 16.39
C ALA A 111 -6.64 -0.38 15.69
N LEU A 112 -7.96 -0.45 15.78
CA LEU A 112 -8.86 0.57 15.27
C LEU A 112 -9.85 0.95 16.36
N LYS A 113 -9.73 2.15 16.89
CA LYS A 113 -10.58 2.66 17.97
C LYS A 113 -10.54 1.71 19.19
N THR A 114 -11.65 1.02 19.46
CA THR A 114 -11.81 0.07 20.58
C THR A 114 -11.51 -1.39 20.18
N LYS A 115 -11.10 -1.65 18.92
CA LYS A 115 -10.82 -3.03 18.47
C LYS A 115 -9.34 -3.33 18.56
N GLU A 116 -9.03 -4.47 19.17
CA GLU A 116 -7.68 -5.00 19.24
C GLU A 116 -7.09 -5.21 17.82
N PRO A 117 -5.75 -5.15 17.68
CA PRO A 117 -5.08 -5.55 16.45
C PRO A 117 -5.49 -6.98 16.06
N ALA A 118 -5.51 -7.28 14.78
CA ALA A 118 -5.75 -8.64 14.32
C ALA A 118 -4.48 -9.26 13.78
N VAL A 119 -4.31 -10.54 14.13
CA VAL A 119 -3.22 -11.39 13.63
C VAL A 119 -3.77 -12.56 12.84
N THR A 120 -2.96 -13.11 11.96
CA THR A 120 -3.24 -14.33 11.20
C THR A 120 -2.15 -15.37 11.45
N ALA A 121 -2.50 -16.65 11.46
CA ALA A 121 -1.54 -17.76 11.45
C ALA A 121 -1.11 -18.14 10.02
N ASN A 122 -1.72 -17.55 8.99
CA ASN A 122 -1.31 -17.69 7.60
C ASN A 122 -0.27 -16.62 7.25
N LEU A 123 0.99 -16.89 7.56
CA LEU A 123 2.08 -15.93 7.34
C LEU A 123 2.26 -15.66 5.84
N SER A 124 2.58 -14.41 5.53
CA SER A 124 2.75 -13.92 4.16
C SER A 124 4.13 -13.27 4.00
N PHE A 125 4.89 -13.76 3.04
CA PHE A 125 6.20 -13.24 2.65
C PHE A 125 6.07 -12.58 1.29
N ALA A 126 5.96 -11.27 1.26
CA ALA A 126 5.69 -10.52 0.04
C ALA A 126 6.99 -10.17 -0.69
N GLY A 127 7.16 -10.76 -1.88
CA GLY A 127 8.13 -10.34 -2.90
C GLY A 127 7.56 -9.25 -3.84
N LYS A 128 8.34 -8.84 -4.81
CA LYS A 128 7.92 -7.90 -5.86
C LYS A 128 7.02 -8.59 -6.90
N TYR A 129 7.30 -9.84 -7.22
CA TYR A 129 6.65 -10.63 -8.27
C TYR A 129 5.79 -11.75 -7.72
N ALA A 130 6.11 -12.28 -6.55
CA ALA A 130 5.40 -13.36 -5.91
C ALA A 130 5.15 -13.08 -4.42
N VAL A 131 4.18 -13.80 -3.85
CA VAL A 131 3.94 -13.85 -2.40
C VAL A 131 3.90 -15.31 -2.00
N LEU A 132 4.71 -15.69 -1.02
CA LEU A 132 4.64 -17.00 -0.38
C LEU A 132 3.71 -16.93 0.84
N THR A 133 2.85 -17.95 1.03
CA THR A 133 1.94 -18.04 2.18
C THR A 133 2.12 -19.38 2.89
N SER A 134 2.22 -19.36 4.23
CA SER A 134 2.47 -20.57 5.02
C SER A 134 1.24 -21.44 5.22
N GLY A 135 0.07 -20.85 5.36
CA GLY A 135 -1.18 -21.54 5.71
C GLY A 135 -2.03 -21.93 4.50
N ASN A 136 -2.11 -21.07 3.51
CA ASN A 136 -2.89 -21.32 2.30
C ASN A 136 -2.01 -21.95 1.23
N ARG A 137 -2.04 -23.27 1.14
CA ARG A 137 -1.21 -24.08 0.24
C ARG A 137 -1.82 -24.19 -1.16
N ARG A 138 -2.02 -23.05 -1.84
CA ARG A 138 -2.60 -22.99 -3.19
C ARG A 138 -1.77 -22.08 -4.07
N LEU A 139 -1.76 -22.41 -5.37
CA LEU A 139 -1.24 -21.51 -6.38
C LEU A 139 -2.33 -20.50 -6.74
N GLY A 140 -2.08 -19.23 -6.41
CA GLY A 140 -2.88 -18.08 -6.81
C GLY A 140 -2.17 -17.30 -7.93
N ILE A 141 -2.94 -16.77 -8.87
CA ILE A 141 -2.42 -15.90 -9.93
C ILE A 141 -3.29 -14.66 -9.99
N SER A 142 -2.66 -13.48 -10.10
CA SER A 142 -3.37 -12.20 -10.15
C SER A 142 -4.48 -12.22 -11.21
N SER A 143 -5.66 -11.73 -10.83
CA SER A 143 -6.80 -11.61 -11.75
C SER A 143 -6.53 -10.65 -12.91
N LYS A 144 -5.60 -9.71 -12.77
CA LYS A 144 -5.22 -8.70 -13.76
C LYS A 144 -4.37 -9.27 -14.91
N LEU A 145 -3.82 -10.48 -14.77
CA LEU A 145 -3.08 -11.17 -15.82
C LEU A 145 -4.04 -11.77 -16.84
N ASN A 146 -3.64 -11.80 -18.11
CA ASN A 146 -4.42 -12.37 -19.19
C ASN A 146 -4.45 -13.92 -19.14
N LYS A 147 -5.25 -14.57 -20.01
CA LYS A 147 -5.41 -16.03 -20.00
C LYS A 147 -4.12 -16.78 -20.36
N GLU A 148 -3.35 -16.26 -21.31
CA GLU A 148 -2.09 -16.85 -21.75
C GLU A 148 -1.02 -16.80 -20.67
N GLN A 149 -0.86 -15.64 -20.03
CA GLN A 149 0.04 -15.46 -18.88
C GLN A 149 -0.33 -16.38 -17.71
N LYS A 150 -1.63 -16.52 -17.43
CA LYS A 150 -2.09 -17.45 -16.38
C LYS A 150 -1.79 -18.91 -16.69
N ALA A 151 -1.90 -19.32 -17.96
CA ALA A 151 -1.55 -20.69 -18.39
C ALA A 151 -0.04 -20.90 -18.26
N HIS A 152 0.78 -19.95 -18.74
CA HIS A 152 2.23 -19.96 -18.66
C HIS A 152 2.71 -20.10 -17.20
N TYR A 153 2.23 -19.25 -16.27
CA TYR A 153 2.65 -19.35 -14.88
C TYR A 153 2.18 -20.62 -14.16
N LYS A 154 1.04 -21.19 -14.56
CA LYS A 154 0.62 -22.49 -14.03
C LYS A 154 1.60 -23.60 -14.42
N GLU A 155 2.09 -23.58 -15.65
CA GLU A 155 3.06 -24.55 -16.15
C GLU A 155 4.43 -24.34 -15.51
N LEU A 156 4.93 -23.09 -15.53
CA LEU A 156 6.22 -22.71 -14.94
C LEU A 156 6.34 -23.12 -13.46
N LEU A 157 5.26 -23.02 -12.71
CA LEU A 157 5.25 -23.25 -11.26
C LEU A 157 4.84 -24.66 -10.87
N HIS A 158 4.68 -25.55 -11.84
CA HIS A 158 4.34 -26.95 -11.56
C HIS A 158 5.45 -27.70 -10.79
N GLU A 159 6.69 -27.22 -10.90
CA GLU A 159 7.86 -27.81 -10.21
C GLU A 159 7.98 -27.40 -8.73
N PHE A 160 7.21 -26.39 -8.29
CA PHE A 160 7.28 -25.91 -6.92
C PHE A 160 6.39 -26.74 -5.98
N ASP A 161 6.92 -27.04 -4.80
CA ASP A 161 6.20 -27.78 -3.75
C ASP A 161 5.13 -26.91 -3.09
N THR A 162 3.91 -26.97 -3.65
CA THR A 162 2.75 -26.30 -3.06
C THR A 162 2.11 -27.12 -1.91
N GLU A 163 2.68 -28.25 -1.51
CA GLU A 163 2.20 -29.01 -0.37
C GLU A 163 2.66 -28.39 0.96
N SER A 164 3.81 -27.73 0.97
CA SER A 164 4.40 -27.11 2.16
C SER A 164 4.03 -25.64 2.34
N TYR A 165 3.75 -24.93 1.26
CA TYR A 165 3.38 -23.50 1.24
C TYR A 165 2.50 -23.18 0.02
N GLY A 166 1.92 -21.98 -0.02
CA GLY A 166 1.22 -21.47 -1.18
C GLY A 166 1.99 -20.36 -1.86
N LEU A 167 1.73 -20.16 -3.15
CA LEU A 167 2.30 -19.09 -3.95
C LEU A 167 1.20 -18.24 -4.59
N ILE A 168 1.39 -16.93 -4.60
CA ILE A 168 0.51 -15.99 -5.30
C ILE A 168 1.36 -15.18 -6.26
N ILE A 169 1.16 -15.35 -7.56
CA ILE A 169 1.86 -14.57 -8.59
C ILE A 169 1.21 -13.20 -8.75
N ARG A 170 2.02 -12.15 -8.61
CA ARG A 170 1.58 -10.77 -8.71
C ARG A 170 1.54 -10.30 -10.16
N THR A 171 0.84 -9.21 -10.42
CA THR A 171 0.75 -8.61 -11.76
C THR A 171 2.12 -8.20 -12.32
N ASN A 172 3.03 -7.79 -11.44
CA ASN A 172 4.38 -7.35 -11.82
C ASN A 172 5.24 -8.49 -12.41
N ALA A 173 4.90 -9.75 -12.17
CA ALA A 173 5.61 -10.89 -12.76
C ALA A 173 5.59 -10.87 -14.30
N ALA A 174 4.55 -10.25 -14.90
CA ALA A 174 4.44 -10.15 -16.36
C ALA A 174 5.48 -9.25 -17.03
N SER A 175 6.23 -8.48 -16.26
CA SER A 175 7.24 -7.54 -16.78
C SER A 175 8.68 -8.05 -16.65
N VAL A 176 8.88 -9.28 -16.18
CA VAL A 176 10.22 -9.83 -15.95
C VAL A 176 10.38 -11.21 -16.58
N ALA A 177 11.63 -11.64 -16.75
CA ALA A 177 11.95 -12.97 -17.21
C ALA A 177 11.62 -14.02 -16.13
N ASP A 178 11.33 -15.24 -16.56
CA ASP A 178 10.96 -16.35 -15.68
C ASP A 178 12.03 -16.66 -14.64
N GLU A 179 13.31 -16.56 -15.03
CA GLU A 179 14.44 -16.78 -14.12
C GLU A 179 14.43 -15.82 -12.94
N THR A 180 14.04 -14.57 -13.16
CA THR A 180 13.92 -13.55 -12.12
C THR A 180 12.79 -13.88 -11.14
N LEU A 181 11.64 -14.31 -11.66
CA LEU A 181 10.52 -14.77 -10.85
C LEU A 181 10.89 -16.00 -10.01
N ILE A 182 11.54 -16.99 -10.63
CA ILE A 182 11.99 -18.22 -9.97
C ILE A 182 13.03 -17.89 -8.88
N ALA A 183 13.97 -17.00 -9.15
CA ALA A 183 14.97 -16.57 -8.17
C ALA A 183 14.30 -15.90 -6.95
N GLU A 184 13.31 -15.05 -7.16
CA GLU A 184 12.55 -14.45 -6.04
C GLU A 184 11.78 -15.50 -5.25
N ILE A 185 11.10 -16.43 -5.91
CA ILE A 185 10.36 -17.51 -5.22
C ILE A 185 11.31 -18.33 -4.35
N ARG A 186 12.48 -18.74 -4.87
CA ARG A 186 13.49 -19.49 -4.10
C ARG A 186 14.01 -18.70 -2.89
N SER A 187 14.19 -17.39 -3.04
CA SER A 187 14.56 -16.51 -1.92
C SER A 187 13.48 -16.48 -0.83
N LEU A 188 12.20 -16.43 -1.21
CA LEU A 188 11.08 -16.47 -0.27
C LEU A 188 10.96 -17.84 0.42
N GLU A 189 11.20 -18.92 -0.30
CA GLU A 189 11.26 -20.29 0.26
C GLU A 189 12.38 -20.41 1.30
N GLN A 190 13.55 -19.92 0.98
CA GLN A 190 14.70 -19.90 1.88
C GLN A 190 14.42 -19.10 3.14
N GLU A 191 13.79 -17.92 3.01
CA GLU A 191 13.41 -17.09 4.14
C GLU A 191 12.42 -17.82 5.07
N TRP A 192 11.40 -18.48 4.50
CA TRP A 192 10.43 -19.27 5.25
C TRP A 192 11.07 -20.47 5.94
N SER A 193 11.94 -21.21 5.24
CA SER A 193 12.65 -22.38 5.81
C SER A 193 13.56 -21.99 6.96
N GLN A 194 14.37 -20.93 6.78
CA GLN A 194 15.24 -20.39 7.84
C GLN A 194 14.44 -19.94 9.06
N MET A 195 13.27 -19.29 8.84
CA MET A 195 12.41 -18.88 9.96
C MET A 195 11.91 -20.10 10.74
N ARG A 196 11.46 -21.16 10.07
CA ARG A 196 11.00 -22.40 10.72
C ARG A 196 12.09 -23.11 11.51
N GLU A 197 13.30 -23.14 10.97
CA GLU A 197 14.46 -23.76 11.62
C GLU A 197 14.90 -22.99 12.85
N ASN A 198 14.95 -21.67 12.75
CA ASN A 198 15.43 -20.81 13.82
C ASN A 198 14.40 -20.58 14.95
N VAL A 199 13.14 -20.90 14.74
CA VAL A 199 12.09 -20.62 15.71
C VAL A 199 12.24 -21.44 17.00
N CYS A 200 12.81 -22.63 16.94
CA CYS A 200 13.05 -23.50 18.11
C CYS A 200 14.06 -22.89 19.11
N HIS A 201 14.87 -21.92 18.69
CA HIS A 201 15.83 -21.20 19.53
C HIS A 201 15.29 -19.87 20.07
N LYS A 202 14.02 -19.55 19.80
CA LYS A 202 13.38 -18.29 20.20
C LYS A 202 12.33 -18.51 21.28
N THR A 203 12.19 -17.55 22.15
CA THR A 203 11.19 -17.58 23.23
C THR A 203 9.87 -16.95 22.77
N CYS A 204 8.81 -17.21 23.52
CA CYS A 204 7.53 -16.55 23.37
C CYS A 204 7.72 -15.01 23.34
N TYR A 205 6.91 -14.32 22.54
CA TYR A 205 6.96 -12.86 22.29
C TYR A 205 8.16 -12.38 21.47
N SER A 206 9.05 -13.27 21.01
CA SER A 206 10.12 -12.87 20.08
C SER A 206 9.55 -12.35 18.78
N VAL A 207 10.09 -11.21 18.31
CA VAL A 207 9.91 -10.73 16.93
C VAL A 207 10.79 -11.56 16.02
N LEU A 208 10.20 -12.31 15.10
CA LEU A 208 10.93 -13.13 14.13
C LEU A 208 11.27 -12.36 12.86
N LYS A 209 10.36 -11.49 12.45
CA LYS A 209 10.53 -10.61 11.32
C LYS A 209 9.86 -9.26 11.59
N LYS A 210 10.61 -8.18 11.44
CA LYS A 210 10.02 -6.83 11.36
C LYS A 210 9.57 -6.58 9.93
N ALA A 211 8.38 -6.00 9.76
CA ALA A 211 7.92 -5.53 8.47
C ALA A 211 8.81 -4.38 7.98
N ARG A 212 8.87 -4.21 6.69
CA ARG A 212 9.52 -3.04 6.10
C ARG A 212 8.73 -1.78 6.43
N PRO A 213 9.41 -0.65 6.65
CA PRO A 213 8.73 0.64 6.76
C PRO A 213 7.81 0.92 5.57
N THR A 214 6.67 1.57 5.82
CA THR A 214 5.63 1.82 4.81
C THR A 214 6.20 2.52 3.56
N TYR A 215 7.11 3.48 3.73
CA TYR A 215 7.71 4.21 2.62
C TYR A 215 8.56 3.32 1.69
N LEU A 216 9.21 2.27 2.21
CA LEU A 216 9.95 1.28 1.40
C LEU A 216 9.00 0.33 0.67
N GLU A 217 7.96 -0.14 1.36
CA GLU A 217 6.93 -0.98 0.74
C GLU A 217 6.19 -0.25 -0.40
N ASP A 218 5.94 1.04 -0.24
CA ASP A 218 5.29 1.86 -1.27
C ASP A 218 6.13 1.92 -2.56
N VAL A 219 7.45 2.08 -2.44
CA VAL A 219 8.35 2.06 -3.61
C VAL A 219 8.38 0.68 -4.26
N LYS A 220 8.52 -0.39 -3.45
CA LYS A 220 8.58 -1.78 -3.94
C LYS A 220 7.31 -2.20 -4.69
N ASN A 221 6.16 -1.71 -4.25
CA ASN A 221 4.87 -2.05 -4.84
C ASN A 221 4.57 -1.33 -6.16
N GLN A 222 5.41 -0.36 -6.58
CA GLN A 222 5.27 0.27 -7.89
C GLN A 222 5.57 -0.72 -9.02
N ARG A 223 4.93 -0.50 -10.18
CA ARG A 223 5.23 -1.29 -11.38
C ARG A 223 6.68 -1.05 -11.80
N GLU A 224 7.35 -2.10 -12.28
CA GLU A 224 8.69 -1.98 -12.82
C GLU A 224 8.75 -0.95 -13.94
N GLY A 225 9.80 -0.15 -13.98
CA GLY A 225 9.95 0.94 -14.94
C GLY A 225 8.99 2.13 -14.74
N SER A 226 8.04 2.07 -13.78
CA SER A 226 7.15 3.20 -13.54
C SER A 226 7.81 4.32 -12.74
N VAL A 227 8.82 4.00 -11.94
CA VAL A 227 9.62 4.93 -11.14
C VAL A 227 11.06 4.87 -11.64
N SER A 228 11.62 6.02 -12.02
CA SER A 228 13.02 6.12 -12.49
C SER A 228 13.98 6.55 -11.39
N GLU A 229 13.47 7.24 -10.36
CA GLU A 229 14.33 7.85 -9.36
C GLU A 229 13.63 7.89 -7.99
N ILE A 230 14.40 7.58 -6.94
CA ILE A 230 14.04 7.81 -5.54
C ILE A 230 14.96 8.91 -5.04
N ILE A 231 14.39 9.95 -4.45
CA ILE A 231 15.13 11.12 -3.96
C ILE A 231 14.80 11.33 -2.49
N THR A 232 15.83 11.48 -1.66
CA THR A 232 15.68 11.86 -0.25
C THR A 232 16.72 12.88 0.15
N ASP A 233 16.37 13.78 1.06
CA ASP A 233 17.27 14.77 1.69
C ASP A 233 17.65 14.39 3.13
N ASP A 234 17.16 13.27 3.62
CA ASP A 234 17.55 12.71 4.92
C ASP A 234 18.57 11.59 4.76
N ARG A 235 19.70 11.72 5.47
CA ARG A 235 20.80 10.75 5.39
C ARG A 235 20.44 9.39 5.97
N GLY A 236 19.68 9.34 7.06
CA GLY A 236 19.26 8.09 7.70
C GLY A 236 18.31 7.31 6.80
N LEU A 237 17.36 8.00 6.16
CA LEU A 237 16.47 7.42 5.17
C LEU A 237 17.25 6.91 3.95
N PHE A 238 18.22 7.70 3.46
CA PHE A 238 19.08 7.28 2.35
C PHE A 238 19.84 5.98 2.66
N GLU A 239 20.49 5.92 3.83
CA GLU A 239 21.23 4.72 4.27
C GLU A 239 20.28 3.51 4.43
N THR A 240 19.09 3.72 4.97
CA THR A 240 18.07 2.66 5.11
C THR A 240 17.60 2.14 3.75
N ILE A 241 17.36 3.04 2.79
CA ILE A 241 16.98 2.66 1.43
C ILE A 241 18.12 1.90 0.76
N CYS A 242 19.38 2.37 0.89
CA CYS A 242 20.54 1.66 0.37
C CYS A 242 20.60 0.22 0.90
N MET A 243 20.46 0.03 2.20
CA MET A 243 20.49 -1.31 2.82
C MET A 243 19.37 -2.21 2.29
N ASP A 244 18.16 -1.67 2.10
CA ASP A 244 17.03 -2.43 1.57
C ASP A 244 17.26 -2.92 0.13
N TYR A 245 18.03 -2.16 -0.65
CA TYR A 245 18.43 -2.53 -2.00
C TYR A 245 19.76 -3.30 -2.07
N GLY A 246 20.34 -3.69 -0.92
CA GLY A 246 21.61 -4.43 -0.86
C GLY A 246 22.84 -3.58 -1.20
N ILE A 247 22.74 -2.27 -1.14
CA ILE A 247 23.82 -1.31 -1.38
C ILE A 247 24.45 -0.97 -0.03
N HIS A 248 25.75 -1.24 0.14
CA HIS A 248 26.45 -0.92 1.38
C HIS A 248 26.88 0.56 1.41
N PRO A 249 26.32 1.38 2.33
CA PRO A 249 26.62 2.81 2.40
C PRO A 249 28.12 3.14 2.61
N LYS A 250 28.86 2.25 3.27
CA LYS A 250 30.31 2.41 3.53
C LYS A 250 31.20 2.47 2.27
N GLN A 251 30.72 2.00 1.12
CA GLN A 251 31.44 2.11 -0.14
C GLN A 251 31.54 3.56 -0.65
N PHE A 252 30.81 4.47 -0.03
CA PHE A 252 30.71 5.87 -0.44
C PHE A 252 31.43 6.84 0.50
N MET A 253 32.03 6.36 1.59
CA MET A 253 32.92 7.15 2.44
C MET A 253 34.33 7.05 1.88
N THR A 254 34.67 7.89 0.91
CA THR A 254 36.06 8.08 0.51
C THR A 254 36.82 8.85 1.59
N ASN A 255 38.01 8.33 1.89
CA ASN A 255 38.99 8.87 2.81
C ASN A 255 39.10 10.41 2.78
N GLY A 256 38.73 11.06 3.86
CA GLY A 256 39.37 12.22 4.45
C GLY A 256 39.55 13.51 3.65
N SER A 257 38.87 13.76 2.54
CA SER A 257 39.01 15.01 1.79
C SER A 257 37.71 15.36 1.13
N VAL A 258 37.10 16.45 1.58
CA VAL A 258 35.95 17.17 1.00
C VAL A 258 34.79 16.26 0.57
N PRO A 259 33.57 16.43 1.08
CA PRO A 259 32.44 15.64 0.58
C PRO A 259 32.26 15.99 -0.89
N VAL A 260 32.68 15.07 -1.78
CA VAL A 260 32.19 15.09 -3.15
C VAL A 260 30.67 14.94 -3.03
N PRO A 261 29.87 15.81 -3.64
CA PRO A 261 28.43 15.60 -3.68
C PRO A 261 28.19 14.29 -4.42
N VAL A 262 27.92 13.25 -3.67
CA VAL A 262 27.66 11.91 -4.23
C VAL A 262 26.16 11.88 -4.48
N ASP A 263 25.79 12.39 -5.60
CA ASP A 263 24.44 12.85 -5.82
C ASP A 263 23.57 11.80 -6.48
N GLN A 264 24.14 10.72 -7.05
CA GLN A 264 23.35 9.72 -7.77
C GLN A 264 23.98 8.33 -7.72
N PHE A 265 23.20 7.34 -7.27
CA PHE A 265 23.55 5.93 -7.30
C PHE A 265 22.58 5.17 -8.20
N GLN A 266 23.10 4.34 -9.09
CA GLN A 266 22.28 3.38 -9.80
C GLN A 266 22.05 2.19 -8.87
N VAL A 267 20.79 1.94 -8.54
CA VAL A 267 20.39 0.73 -7.84
C VAL A 267 20.61 -0.44 -8.80
N PRO A 268 21.39 -1.47 -8.43
CA PRO A 268 21.52 -2.63 -9.27
C PRO A 268 20.16 -3.23 -9.53
N THR A 269 19.73 -3.23 -10.78
CA THR A 269 18.54 -3.96 -11.20
C THR A 269 18.86 -5.45 -11.15
N ILE A 270 18.10 -6.22 -10.38
CA ILE A 270 18.20 -7.69 -10.30
C ILE A 270 17.73 -8.32 -11.62
N SER A 271 17.16 -7.55 -12.53
CA SER A 271 16.73 -7.97 -13.87
C SER A 271 17.48 -7.18 -14.92
N GLY A 272 18.03 -7.85 -15.92
CA GLY A 272 18.75 -7.28 -17.06
C GLY A 272 17.91 -6.44 -18.02
N THR A 273 16.96 -5.66 -17.53
CA THR A 273 16.16 -4.69 -18.28
C THR A 273 16.76 -3.30 -18.18
N ALA A 274 16.68 -2.54 -19.27
CA ALA A 274 17.34 -1.26 -19.50
C ALA A 274 16.90 -0.08 -18.58
N ASP A 275 15.94 -0.28 -17.70
CA ASP A 275 15.39 0.75 -16.82
C ASP A 275 16.06 0.69 -15.43
N SER A 276 17.19 1.38 -15.29
CA SER A 276 17.87 1.53 -14.00
C SER A 276 17.11 2.49 -13.09
N LEU A 277 16.70 2.01 -11.92
CA LEU A 277 16.22 2.86 -10.84
C LEU A 277 17.43 3.62 -10.26
N THR A 278 17.34 4.93 -10.13
CA THR A 278 18.39 5.77 -9.53
C THR A 278 17.97 6.16 -8.11
N LEU A 279 18.88 6.03 -7.15
CA LEU A 279 18.74 6.56 -5.80
C LEU A 279 19.57 7.83 -5.68
N THR A 280 18.95 8.94 -5.31
CA THR A 280 19.59 10.26 -5.21
C THR A 280 19.52 10.76 -3.76
N TYR A 281 20.68 11.12 -3.20
CA TYR A 281 20.74 11.94 -1.99
C TYR A 281 20.77 13.40 -2.39
N TYR A 282 19.72 14.15 -2.04
CA TYR A 282 19.59 15.55 -2.35
C TYR A 282 20.14 16.41 -1.21
N HIS A 283 21.07 17.29 -1.53
CA HIS A 283 21.59 18.26 -0.58
C HIS A 283 21.78 19.61 -1.25
N ASP A 284 20.93 20.57 -0.93
CA ASP A 284 21.06 21.95 -1.37
C ASP A 284 20.77 22.87 -0.16
N PRO A 285 21.75 23.70 0.28
CA PRO A 285 21.58 24.55 1.45
C PRO A 285 20.58 25.71 1.22
N MET A 286 20.26 26.02 -0.03
CA MET A 286 19.40 27.14 -0.39
C MET A 286 17.97 26.71 -0.69
N LEU A 287 17.77 25.47 -1.14
CA LEU A 287 16.46 24.96 -1.58
C LEU A 287 16.22 23.56 -1.02
N THR A 288 15.28 23.40 -0.10
CA THR A 288 14.92 22.09 0.45
C THR A 288 14.22 21.23 -0.60
N LEU A 289 14.34 19.90 -0.48
CA LEU A 289 13.66 18.93 -1.35
C LEU A 289 12.14 19.13 -1.34
N SER A 290 11.58 19.39 -0.15
CA SER A 290 10.17 19.72 0.03
C SER A 290 9.74 20.95 -0.75
N SER A 291 10.55 22.01 -0.75
CA SER A 291 10.28 23.23 -1.52
C SER A 291 10.39 23.00 -3.03
N LEU A 292 11.42 22.25 -3.47
CA LEU A 292 11.66 21.94 -4.88
C LEU A 292 10.47 21.19 -5.52
N TYR A 293 9.84 20.30 -4.76
CA TYR A 293 8.69 19.50 -5.19
C TYR A 293 7.34 20.03 -4.65
N SER A 294 7.35 21.15 -3.93
CA SER A 294 6.15 21.75 -3.32
C SER A 294 5.36 20.73 -2.49
N VAL A 295 6.06 19.90 -1.72
CA VAL A 295 5.47 18.80 -0.93
C VAL A 295 4.42 19.35 0.03
N LYS A 296 4.79 20.35 0.86
CA LYS A 296 3.91 20.94 1.87
C LYS A 296 2.63 21.50 1.26
N SER A 297 2.73 22.31 0.20
CA SER A 297 1.56 22.90 -0.44
C SER A 297 0.66 21.86 -1.14
N SER A 298 1.25 20.78 -1.65
CA SER A 298 0.52 19.65 -2.24
C SER A 298 -0.25 18.87 -1.18
N LEU A 299 0.36 18.63 -0.01
CA LEU A 299 -0.29 18.02 1.14
C LEU A 299 -1.45 18.86 1.66
N GLU A 300 -1.25 20.19 1.84
CA GLU A 300 -2.31 21.10 2.26
C GLU A 300 -3.53 21.03 1.32
N LYS A 301 -3.29 20.96 0.01
CA LYS A 301 -4.36 20.77 -0.98
C LYS A 301 -5.02 19.39 -0.86
N ALA A 302 -4.22 18.35 -0.57
CA ALA A 302 -4.73 16.99 -0.40
C ALA A 302 -5.57 16.81 0.89
N PHE A 303 -5.51 17.73 1.85
CA PHE A 303 -6.37 17.73 3.04
C PHE A 303 -7.66 18.52 2.90
N ARG A 304 -7.80 19.34 1.85
CA ARG A 304 -9.03 20.13 1.64
C ARG A 304 -10.18 19.24 1.26
N GLU A 305 -11.35 19.48 1.84
CA GLU A 305 -12.58 18.77 1.46
C GLU A 305 -13.08 19.26 0.08
N GLN A 306 -13.01 20.56 -0.17
CA GLN A 306 -13.44 21.13 -1.43
C GLN A 306 -12.27 21.31 -2.42
N ILE A 307 -12.47 20.85 -3.64
CA ILE A 307 -11.52 20.91 -4.75
C ILE A 307 -12.18 21.62 -5.93
N TRP A 308 -11.54 22.68 -6.40
CA TRP A 308 -11.99 23.44 -7.56
C TRP A 308 -11.49 22.81 -8.85
N LEU A 309 -12.37 22.68 -9.82
CA LEU A 309 -12.07 22.22 -11.17
C LEU A 309 -11.75 23.39 -12.09
N LYS A 310 -11.10 23.11 -13.22
CA LYS A 310 -10.74 24.15 -14.20
C LYS A 310 -11.97 24.82 -14.84
N SER A 311 -13.06 24.10 -14.95
CA SER A 311 -14.35 24.59 -15.42
C SER A 311 -15.01 25.61 -14.48
N GLY A 312 -14.51 25.79 -13.25
CA GLY A 312 -15.15 26.58 -12.19
C GLY A 312 -16.18 25.79 -11.39
N ALA A 313 -16.37 24.52 -11.70
CA ALA A 313 -17.10 23.58 -10.87
C ALA A 313 -16.26 23.15 -9.65
N SER A 314 -16.84 22.46 -8.69
CA SER A 314 -16.10 21.92 -7.55
C SER A 314 -16.60 20.53 -7.16
N ILE A 315 -15.72 19.76 -6.54
CA ILE A 315 -16.06 18.50 -5.87
C ILE A 315 -15.84 18.67 -4.38
N VAL A 316 -16.72 18.07 -3.57
CA VAL A 316 -16.64 18.06 -2.11
C VAL A 316 -16.52 16.63 -1.65
N LEU A 317 -15.44 16.30 -0.94
CA LEU A 317 -15.19 14.97 -0.38
C LEU A 317 -15.46 14.98 1.11
N GLN A 318 -16.38 14.14 1.55
CA GLN A 318 -16.73 13.98 2.95
C GLN A 318 -16.58 12.52 3.38
N HIS A 319 -15.86 12.32 4.47
CA HIS A 319 -15.66 11.00 5.05
C HIS A 319 -16.63 10.81 6.22
N THR A 320 -17.42 9.76 6.15
CA THR A 320 -18.22 9.29 7.28
C THR A 320 -17.53 8.10 7.96
N GLU A 321 -18.16 7.53 8.95
CA GLU A 321 -17.64 6.33 9.60
C GLU A 321 -17.64 5.09 8.68
N ALA A 322 -18.66 4.98 7.81
CA ALA A 322 -18.91 3.80 6.98
C ALA A 322 -18.45 3.95 5.52
N LEU A 323 -18.49 5.16 4.98
CA LEU A 323 -18.26 5.40 3.56
C LEU A 323 -17.74 6.82 3.29
N THR A 324 -17.24 7.04 2.08
CA THR A 324 -16.90 8.38 1.58
C THR A 324 -18.00 8.85 0.63
N VAL A 325 -18.48 10.08 0.82
CA VAL A 325 -19.43 10.74 -0.09
C VAL A 325 -18.69 11.81 -0.87
N ILE A 326 -18.99 11.90 -2.16
CA ILE A 326 -18.42 12.91 -3.07
C ILE A 326 -19.58 13.60 -3.79
N ASP A 327 -19.65 14.92 -3.66
CA ASP A 327 -20.65 15.76 -4.31
C ASP A 327 -20.01 16.63 -5.39
N VAL A 328 -20.65 16.73 -6.56
CA VAL A 328 -20.18 17.51 -7.71
C VAL A 328 -21.06 18.71 -7.92
N ASN A 329 -20.49 19.91 -7.75
CA ASN A 329 -21.17 21.18 -7.89
C ASN A 329 -20.78 21.91 -9.16
N SER A 330 -21.73 22.33 -9.99
CA SER A 330 -21.51 22.92 -11.31
C SER A 330 -20.94 24.35 -11.31
N GLY A 331 -21.01 25.06 -10.18
CA GLY A 331 -20.68 26.48 -10.15
C GLY A 331 -21.72 27.37 -10.87
N LYS A 332 -21.42 28.65 -10.99
CA LYS A 332 -22.36 29.66 -11.50
C LYS A 332 -22.41 29.85 -13.04
N ASN A 333 -21.50 29.24 -13.79
CA ASN A 333 -21.25 29.54 -15.20
C ASN A 333 -21.81 28.51 -16.19
N ILE A 334 -23.08 28.10 -16.07
CA ILE A 334 -23.69 27.23 -17.07
C ILE A 334 -24.35 28.10 -18.15
N ILE A 335 -23.78 28.14 -19.35
CA ILE A 335 -24.35 28.79 -20.51
C ILE A 335 -25.55 27.97 -21.01
N LYS A 336 -26.75 28.55 -20.96
CA LYS A 336 -28.02 27.85 -21.29
C LYS A 336 -28.05 27.22 -22.69
N LYS A 337 -27.31 27.79 -23.66
CA LYS A 337 -27.38 27.37 -25.06
C LYS A 337 -26.70 26.03 -25.37
N GLU A 338 -25.76 25.58 -24.47
CA GLU A 338 -24.99 24.33 -24.61
C GLU A 338 -25.04 23.52 -23.31
N MET A 339 -26.18 23.56 -22.62
CA MET A 339 -26.32 23.02 -21.26
C MET A 339 -25.98 21.54 -21.20
N ARG A 340 -26.44 20.71 -22.15
CA ARG A 340 -26.21 19.26 -22.19
C ARG A 340 -24.72 18.95 -22.27
N GLU A 341 -24.01 19.52 -23.24
CA GLU A 341 -22.57 19.29 -23.46
C GLU A 341 -21.73 19.79 -22.29
N ASN A 342 -22.11 20.95 -21.73
CA ASN A 342 -21.42 21.51 -20.57
C ASN A 342 -21.55 20.63 -19.31
N LEU A 343 -22.74 20.08 -19.04
CA LEU A 343 -22.97 19.18 -17.90
C LEU A 343 -22.14 17.90 -18.03
N LEU A 344 -22.16 17.28 -19.23
CA LEU A 344 -21.33 16.10 -19.49
C LEU A 344 -19.83 16.41 -19.34
N ARG A 345 -19.35 17.52 -19.89
CA ARG A 345 -17.96 17.96 -19.78
C ARG A 345 -17.54 18.16 -18.33
N ILE A 346 -18.36 18.81 -17.51
CA ILE A 346 -18.09 19.04 -16.08
C ILE A 346 -18.03 17.69 -15.33
N ASN A 347 -18.98 16.79 -15.58
CA ASN A 347 -18.98 15.49 -14.95
C ASN A 347 -17.78 14.62 -15.35
N LEU A 348 -17.33 14.68 -16.61
CA LEU A 348 -16.12 13.99 -17.06
C LEU A 348 -14.85 14.57 -16.42
N GLU A 349 -14.76 15.90 -16.27
CA GLU A 349 -13.68 16.56 -15.55
C GLU A 349 -13.70 16.14 -14.06
N ALA A 350 -14.87 16.14 -13.43
CA ALA A 350 -15.05 15.69 -12.06
C ALA A 350 -14.66 14.22 -11.89
N ALA A 351 -15.10 13.33 -12.77
CA ALA A 351 -14.77 11.90 -12.74
C ALA A 351 -13.25 11.66 -12.81
N LYS A 352 -12.55 12.40 -13.67
CA LYS A 352 -11.08 12.34 -13.77
C LYS A 352 -10.40 12.83 -12.49
N GLU A 353 -10.87 13.94 -11.93
CA GLU A 353 -10.32 14.46 -10.67
C GLU A 353 -10.64 13.54 -9.49
N ILE A 354 -11.84 12.97 -9.42
CA ILE A 354 -12.22 12.00 -8.39
C ILE A 354 -11.29 10.78 -8.42
N ALA A 355 -11.07 10.18 -9.60
CA ALA A 355 -10.15 9.05 -9.74
C ALA A 355 -8.74 9.39 -9.23
N TYR A 356 -8.24 10.59 -9.56
CA TYR A 356 -6.96 11.11 -9.06
C TYR A 356 -6.97 11.28 -7.53
N GLN A 357 -8.03 11.86 -6.95
CA GLN A 357 -8.13 12.09 -5.51
C GLN A 357 -8.25 10.79 -4.70
N LEU A 358 -8.95 9.77 -5.23
CA LEU A 358 -9.03 8.43 -4.62
C LEU A 358 -7.62 7.83 -4.47
N ARG A 359 -6.79 7.95 -5.50
CA ARG A 359 -5.41 7.49 -5.51
C ARG A 359 -4.52 8.33 -4.60
N LEU A 360 -4.50 9.66 -4.78
CA LEU A 360 -3.67 10.59 -4.02
C LEU A 360 -3.85 10.45 -2.51
N ARG A 361 -5.10 10.41 -2.05
CA ARG A 361 -5.46 10.37 -0.62
C ARG A 361 -5.62 8.96 -0.07
N ASN A 362 -5.42 7.94 -0.92
CA ASN A 362 -5.68 6.54 -0.61
C ASN A 362 -7.06 6.30 0.03
N ILE A 363 -8.09 6.94 -0.54
CA ILE A 363 -9.48 6.75 -0.11
C ILE A 363 -9.90 5.33 -0.47
N SER A 364 -10.48 4.57 0.47
CA SER A 364 -10.81 3.16 0.29
C SER A 364 -12.13 2.79 0.96
N GLY A 365 -12.67 1.64 0.63
CA GLY A 365 -13.98 1.18 1.08
C GLY A 365 -15.08 1.55 0.10
N ILE A 366 -16.27 1.86 0.62
CA ILE A 366 -17.44 2.28 -0.15
C ILE A 366 -17.35 3.77 -0.43
N ILE A 367 -17.56 4.15 -1.68
CA ILE A 367 -17.51 5.53 -2.15
C ILE A 367 -18.79 5.78 -2.95
N ILE A 368 -19.55 6.78 -2.55
CA ILE A 368 -20.78 7.21 -3.23
C ILE A 368 -20.54 8.57 -3.84
N ILE A 369 -20.86 8.71 -5.12
CA ILE A 369 -20.60 9.93 -5.87
C ILE A 369 -21.94 10.46 -6.42
N ASP A 370 -22.25 11.71 -6.09
CA ASP A 370 -23.37 12.47 -6.63
C ASP A 370 -22.84 13.37 -7.77
N PHE A 371 -23.02 12.90 -9.01
CA PHE A 371 -22.71 13.68 -10.19
C PHE A 371 -23.86 14.63 -10.53
N ILE A 372 -23.56 15.71 -11.26
CA ILE A 372 -24.59 16.60 -11.76
C ILE A 372 -25.51 15.81 -12.69
N ASN A 373 -26.82 15.93 -12.47
CA ASN A 373 -27.82 15.24 -13.27
C ASN A 373 -27.67 15.52 -14.76
N LEU A 374 -27.54 14.46 -15.56
CA LEU A 374 -27.46 14.54 -17.02
C LEU A 374 -28.85 14.46 -17.64
N LEU A 375 -28.99 15.12 -18.79
CA LEU A 375 -30.29 15.24 -19.47
C LEU A 375 -30.63 14.04 -20.35
N ALA A 376 -29.65 13.18 -20.65
CA ALA A 376 -29.80 12.03 -21.53
C ALA A 376 -29.08 10.80 -20.98
N LYS A 377 -29.70 9.63 -21.11
CA LYS A 377 -29.10 8.34 -20.67
C LYS A 377 -27.85 7.96 -21.44
N GLU A 378 -27.72 8.41 -22.68
CA GLU A 378 -26.51 8.21 -23.49
C GLU A 378 -25.30 8.89 -22.85
N ASP A 379 -25.50 10.09 -22.29
CA ASP A 379 -24.44 10.84 -21.61
C ASP A 379 -24.03 10.18 -20.29
N GLU A 380 -24.98 9.58 -19.56
CA GLU A 380 -24.70 8.74 -18.37
C GLU A 380 -23.82 7.54 -18.75
N ALA A 381 -24.15 6.85 -19.85
CA ALA A 381 -23.34 5.71 -20.33
C ALA A 381 -21.92 6.14 -20.71
N VAL A 382 -21.76 7.31 -21.34
CA VAL A 382 -20.44 7.90 -21.66
C VAL A 382 -19.66 8.21 -20.39
N LEU A 383 -20.29 8.89 -19.42
CA LEU A 383 -19.69 9.21 -18.14
C LEU A 383 -19.17 7.97 -17.42
N LEU A 384 -20.00 6.94 -17.27
CA LEU A 384 -19.64 5.71 -16.56
C LEU A 384 -18.53 4.95 -17.28
N LYS A 385 -18.52 4.93 -18.61
CA LYS A 385 -17.48 4.30 -19.43
C LYS A 385 -16.13 5.00 -19.23
N GLU A 386 -16.09 6.32 -19.34
CA GLU A 386 -14.88 7.11 -19.17
C GLU A 386 -14.37 7.02 -17.71
N PHE A 387 -15.27 7.08 -16.75
CA PHE A 387 -14.89 6.95 -15.34
C PHE A 387 -14.25 5.58 -15.04
N ARG A 388 -14.81 4.48 -15.58
CA ARG A 388 -14.16 3.16 -15.49
C ARG A 388 -12.76 3.16 -16.08
N THR A 389 -12.53 3.93 -17.13
CA THR A 389 -11.20 4.04 -17.76
C THR A 389 -10.23 4.77 -16.84
N TYR A 390 -10.65 5.88 -16.23
CA TYR A 390 -9.81 6.63 -15.27
C TYR A 390 -9.48 5.80 -14.00
N LEU A 391 -10.41 4.98 -13.53
CA LEU A 391 -10.19 4.12 -12.37
C LEU A 391 -9.22 2.96 -12.65
N LYS A 392 -9.04 2.53 -13.91
CA LYS A 392 -8.08 1.47 -14.28
C LYS A 392 -6.62 1.86 -14.07
N ASP A 393 -6.32 3.15 -14.07
CA ASP A 393 -4.96 3.66 -13.83
C ASP A 393 -4.55 3.52 -12.36
N ASP A 394 -5.49 3.26 -11.45
CA ASP A 394 -5.20 3.00 -10.05
C ASP A 394 -4.55 1.62 -9.88
N PRO A 395 -3.34 1.53 -9.26
CA PRO A 395 -2.72 0.25 -8.96
C PRO A 395 -3.55 -0.60 -7.99
N VAL A 396 -4.31 0.05 -7.10
CA VAL A 396 -5.24 -0.60 -6.17
C VAL A 396 -6.52 -0.98 -6.90
N LYS A 397 -7.04 -2.18 -6.61
CA LYS A 397 -8.31 -2.63 -7.19
C LYS A 397 -9.43 -1.65 -6.83
N THR A 398 -9.97 -0.98 -7.86
CA THR A 398 -11.05 0.00 -7.77
C THR A 398 -12.10 -0.36 -8.81
N ASP A 399 -13.30 -0.66 -8.35
CA ASP A 399 -14.39 -1.11 -9.21
C ASP A 399 -15.55 -0.10 -9.14
N LEU A 400 -15.99 0.40 -10.30
CA LEU A 400 -17.27 1.07 -10.44
C LEU A 400 -18.35 0.00 -10.52
N ILE A 401 -19.21 -0.06 -9.50
CA ILE A 401 -20.23 -1.10 -9.36
C ILE A 401 -21.41 -0.78 -10.28
N ASP A 402 -22.15 0.28 -9.95
CA ASP A 402 -23.34 0.68 -10.70
C ASP A 402 -23.73 2.14 -10.43
N MET A 403 -24.77 2.59 -11.11
CA MET A 403 -25.50 3.81 -10.79
C MET A 403 -26.86 3.44 -10.20
N THR A 404 -27.16 3.96 -9.02
CA THR A 404 -28.43 3.71 -8.32
C THR A 404 -29.60 4.36 -9.06
N ARG A 405 -30.82 3.99 -8.69
CA ARG A 405 -32.05 4.64 -9.20
C ARG A 405 -32.16 6.14 -8.83
N LEU A 406 -31.39 6.57 -7.83
CA LEU A 406 -31.32 7.98 -7.42
C LEU A 406 -30.26 8.77 -8.20
N GLY A 407 -29.53 8.12 -9.14
CA GLY A 407 -28.47 8.75 -9.92
C GLY A 407 -27.09 8.74 -9.22
N LEU A 408 -26.97 8.11 -8.05
CA LEU A 408 -25.70 8.02 -7.31
C LEU A 408 -24.80 6.93 -7.90
N VAL A 409 -23.53 7.24 -8.14
CA VAL A 409 -22.55 6.27 -8.64
C VAL A 409 -21.84 5.59 -7.49
N GLU A 410 -21.86 4.26 -7.50
CA GLU A 410 -21.24 3.41 -6.49
C GLU A 410 -19.87 2.93 -6.93
N VAL A 411 -18.86 3.20 -6.13
CA VAL A 411 -17.49 2.76 -6.34
C VAL A 411 -16.99 2.04 -5.10
N THR A 412 -16.23 0.97 -5.30
CA THR A 412 -15.49 0.30 -4.22
C THR A 412 -14.00 0.31 -4.51
N ARG A 413 -13.19 0.62 -3.50
CA ARG A 413 -11.73 0.56 -3.59
C ARG A 413 -11.17 -0.28 -2.44
N LYS A 414 -10.34 -1.27 -2.77
CA LYS A 414 -9.76 -2.18 -1.77
C LYS A 414 -8.95 -1.39 -0.74
N LYS A 415 -9.17 -1.65 0.56
CA LYS A 415 -8.35 -1.08 1.63
C LYS A 415 -7.05 -1.88 1.73
N ILE A 416 -5.91 -1.24 1.46
CA ILE A 416 -4.58 -1.84 1.54
C ILE A 416 -3.80 -1.23 2.70
N LYS A 417 -3.88 0.09 2.86
CA LYS A 417 -3.21 0.87 3.91
C LYS A 417 -4.13 1.97 4.43
N LYS A 418 -3.73 2.68 5.48
CA LYS A 418 -4.46 3.83 6.02
C LYS A 418 -4.66 4.90 4.94
N SER A 419 -5.79 5.61 4.98
CA SER A 419 -5.97 6.80 4.15
C SER A 419 -5.06 7.93 4.66
N LEU A 420 -4.80 8.91 3.81
CA LEU A 420 -4.02 10.10 4.19
C LEU A 420 -4.60 10.80 5.44
N ARG A 421 -5.93 10.83 5.56
CA ARG A 421 -6.63 11.41 6.73
C ARG A 421 -6.48 10.53 7.97
N ASP A 422 -6.54 9.19 7.82
CA ASP A 422 -6.41 8.27 8.95
C ASP A 422 -4.98 8.24 9.50
N SER A 423 -3.96 8.47 8.66
CA SER A 423 -2.56 8.57 9.09
C SER A 423 -2.31 9.74 10.05
N LEU A 424 -3.15 10.78 10.02
CA LEU A 424 -3.08 11.94 10.93
C LEU A 424 -3.88 11.78 12.22
N LYS A 425 -4.73 10.74 12.32
CA LYS A 425 -5.58 10.52 13.50
C LYS A 425 -4.89 9.68 14.59
N MET A 426 -3.63 9.31 14.38
CA MET A 426 -2.86 8.55 15.38
C MET A 426 -2.53 9.47 16.56
N ASN A 427 -3.31 9.34 17.59
CA ASN A 427 -3.35 9.64 19.03
C ASN A 427 -4.63 10.31 19.46
#